data_2818bdfc7d213b7010c9e62f3abe1722
#
_entry.id   2818bdfc7d213b7010c9e62f3abe1722
#
_cell.length_a   1.000
_cell.length_b   1.000
_cell.length_c   1.000
_cell.angle_alpha   90.00
_cell.angle_beta   90.00
_cell.angle_gamma   90.00
#
_symmetry.space_group_name_H-M   'P 1'
#
loop_
_entity.id
_entity.type
_entity.pdbx_description
1 polymer ?
#
loop_
_entity_poly.entity_id
_entity_poly.type
_entity_poly.pdbx_seq_one_letter_code
_entity_poly.pdbx_strand_id
1 'polypeptide(L)'
;MKHHSRLLLLPLISLGASAAMAAEDPKSGYYGAINAIETRQQAHNMDLSERPGIGSFVAGNEKQNFLNGSLAAGYQYGNGWRTEGEYVFKKSNEYTSGSSTFATSFNHMTTDSQRLMLNVYRDFMLTDKFAVYATAGVGIAKIDVGGWQGNDTRHFADSTQTNFTYSLGAGVSYEVLENLTAYAGYRYVDMGNVESGRNTFVNARGLQDENLRARLTNNEYLIGIRYTL
;
A
#
# COMPACT_ATOMS: atom_id res chain seq x y z
N MET A 1 -12.08 33.87 29.60
CA MET A 1 -11.77 33.53 28.20
C MET A 1 -12.44 32.19 27.90
N LYS A 2 -13.49 32.20 27.07
CA LYS A 2 -14.32 30.99 26.78
C LYS A 2 -13.80 30.31 25.55
N HIS A 3 -13.31 29.07 25.71
CA HIS A 3 -12.94 28.21 24.60
C HIS A 3 -14.21 27.57 23.98
N HIS A 4 -14.53 27.96 22.75
CA HIS A 4 -15.56 27.30 21.97
C HIS A 4 -14.95 26.15 21.18
N SER A 5 -15.13 24.91 21.66
CA SER A 5 -14.87 23.70 20.87
C SER A 5 -15.92 23.60 19.77
N ARG A 6 -15.49 23.76 18.52
CA ARG A 6 -16.34 23.47 17.35
C ARG A 6 -16.28 21.97 17.06
N LEU A 7 -17.35 21.27 17.40
CA LEU A 7 -17.63 19.93 16.92
C LEU A 7 -17.92 20.03 15.41
N LEU A 8 -17.03 19.49 14.58
CA LEU A 8 -17.30 19.25 13.16
C LEU A 8 -18.17 17.99 13.05
N LEU A 9 -19.47 18.18 12.87
CA LEU A 9 -20.38 17.14 12.42
C LEU A 9 -20.09 16.86 10.95
N LEU A 10 -19.51 15.69 10.65
CA LEU A 10 -19.49 15.13 9.30
C LEU A 10 -20.92 14.67 8.95
N PRO A 11 -21.48 15.12 7.82
CA PRO A 11 -22.74 14.58 7.35
C PRO A 11 -22.53 13.14 6.88
N LEU A 12 -23.21 12.20 7.52
CA LEU A 12 -23.44 10.86 7.00
C LEU A 12 -24.22 10.99 5.70
N ILE A 13 -23.53 10.84 4.57
CA ILE A 13 -24.20 10.71 3.27
C ILE A 13 -24.82 9.31 3.24
N SER A 14 -26.10 9.25 3.56
CA SER A 14 -26.94 8.09 3.27
C SER A 14 -27.15 8.06 1.75
N LEU A 15 -26.31 7.30 1.03
CA LEU A 15 -26.64 6.90 -0.34
C LEU A 15 -27.85 5.99 -0.26
N GLY A 16 -29.02 6.55 -0.51
CA GLY A 16 -30.24 5.81 -0.75
C GLY A 16 -30.08 4.96 -2.00
N ALA A 17 -29.85 3.68 -1.81
CA ALA A 17 -29.89 2.70 -2.87
C ALA A 17 -31.35 2.40 -3.20
N SER A 18 -31.90 3.09 -4.16
CA SER A 18 -33.16 2.72 -4.81
C SER A 18 -33.04 2.88 -6.32
N ALA A 19 -32.46 1.85 -6.94
CA ALA A 19 -32.77 1.40 -8.28
C ALA A 19 -32.30 -0.07 -8.38
N ALA A 20 -33.04 -0.98 -7.77
CA ALA A 20 -32.90 -2.39 -8.06
C ALA A 20 -33.51 -2.63 -9.45
N MET A 21 -32.72 -2.47 -10.50
CA MET A 21 -32.95 -3.28 -11.70
C MET A 21 -32.50 -4.69 -11.30
N ALA A 22 -33.38 -5.66 -11.48
CA ALA A 22 -33.13 -7.07 -11.15
C ALA A 22 -32.11 -7.65 -12.15
N ALA A 23 -30.82 -7.37 -11.90
CA ALA A 23 -29.75 -8.17 -12.42
C ALA A 23 -29.68 -9.43 -11.55
N GLU A 24 -29.50 -10.61 -12.13
CA GLU A 24 -29.30 -11.83 -11.36
C GLU A 24 -28.10 -11.66 -10.44
N ASP A 25 -28.27 -12.08 -9.17
CA ASP A 25 -27.16 -12.07 -8.20
C ASP A 25 -26.02 -12.96 -8.71
N PRO A 26 -24.76 -12.55 -8.54
CA PRO A 26 -23.62 -13.35 -8.96
C PRO A 26 -23.67 -14.74 -8.30
N LYS A 27 -23.31 -15.78 -9.08
CA LYS A 27 -23.26 -17.17 -8.58
C LYS A 27 -22.37 -17.24 -7.34
N SER A 28 -22.81 -17.97 -6.31
CA SER A 28 -21.96 -18.26 -5.14
C SER A 28 -20.93 -19.33 -5.47
N GLY A 29 -19.68 -19.18 -4.97
CA GLY A 29 -18.63 -20.18 -5.20
C GLY A 29 -17.25 -19.70 -4.77
N TYR A 30 -16.34 -20.66 -4.69
CA TYR A 30 -14.92 -20.39 -4.52
C TYR A 30 -14.33 -19.86 -5.82
N TYR A 31 -13.32 -19.03 -5.72
CA TYR A 31 -12.59 -18.53 -6.89
C TYR A 31 -11.11 -18.37 -6.62
N GLY A 32 -10.32 -18.42 -7.72
CA GLY A 32 -8.94 -17.99 -7.76
C GLY A 32 -8.78 -16.76 -8.63
N ALA A 33 -7.80 -15.90 -8.32
CA ALA A 33 -7.51 -14.71 -9.09
C ALA A 33 -6.01 -14.45 -9.23
N ILE A 34 -5.66 -13.80 -10.34
CA ILE A 34 -4.30 -13.34 -10.65
C ILE A 34 -4.39 -11.87 -11.01
N ASN A 35 -3.50 -11.06 -10.43
CA ASN A 35 -3.43 -9.62 -10.66
C ASN A 35 -2.08 -9.19 -11.21
N ALA A 36 -2.09 -8.24 -12.14
CA ALA A 36 -0.98 -7.36 -12.47
C ALA A 36 -1.27 -5.98 -11.84
N ILE A 37 -0.29 -5.42 -11.14
CA ILE A 37 -0.46 -4.24 -10.30
C ILE A 37 0.61 -3.21 -10.66
N GLU A 38 0.21 -2.10 -11.27
CA GLU A 38 1.06 -0.91 -11.35
C GLU A 38 1.00 -0.19 -10.01
N THR A 39 2.14 -0.14 -9.33
CA THR A 39 2.26 0.47 -7.99
C THR A 39 3.05 1.77 -8.07
N ARG A 40 2.48 2.83 -7.51
CA ARG A 40 3.16 4.08 -7.20
C ARG A 40 3.36 4.16 -5.70
N GLN A 41 4.54 3.74 -5.25
CA GLN A 41 4.90 3.73 -3.83
C GLN A 41 5.55 5.05 -3.47
N GLN A 42 5.21 5.58 -2.30
CA GLN A 42 5.83 6.78 -1.73
C GLN A 42 6.34 6.50 -0.33
N ALA A 43 7.58 6.93 -0.07
CA ALA A 43 8.20 6.97 1.23
C ALA A 43 8.03 8.39 1.80
N HIS A 44 7.09 8.55 2.73
CA HIS A 44 6.84 9.84 3.40
C HIS A 44 7.72 9.99 4.63
N ASN A 45 7.99 11.24 5.00
CA ASN A 45 8.66 11.58 6.25
C ASN A 45 10.02 10.88 6.43
N MET A 46 10.78 10.79 5.34
CA MET A 46 12.13 10.24 5.39
C MET A 46 13.04 11.16 6.21
N ASP A 47 13.85 10.55 7.09
CA ASP A 47 14.89 11.23 7.87
C ASP A 47 14.42 12.51 8.61
N LEU A 48 13.34 12.40 9.39
CA LEU A 48 12.80 13.50 10.20
C LEU A 48 13.53 13.76 11.52
N SER A 49 14.61 13.07 11.80
CA SER A 49 15.34 13.32 13.03
C SER A 49 16.01 14.69 12.98
N GLU A 50 15.47 15.65 13.72
CA GLU A 50 16.17 16.90 14.03
C GLU A 50 17.40 16.60 14.87
N ARG A 51 18.56 16.55 14.22
CA ARG A 51 19.82 16.32 14.89
C ARG A 51 20.70 17.58 14.76
N PRO A 52 21.25 18.10 15.85
CA PRO A 52 22.13 19.26 15.79
C PRO A 52 23.26 19.07 14.78
N GLY A 53 23.47 20.04 13.90
CA GLY A 53 24.55 20.04 12.91
C GLY A 53 24.26 19.33 11.59
N ILE A 54 23.08 18.74 11.42
CA ILE A 54 22.69 18.06 10.17
C ILE A 54 22.03 19.03 9.16
N GLY A 55 21.52 20.17 9.62
CA GLY A 55 20.75 21.11 8.82
C GLY A 55 19.31 20.65 8.62
N SER A 56 18.62 21.24 7.64
CA SER A 56 17.27 20.87 7.27
C SER A 56 17.27 19.68 6.30
N PHE A 57 16.17 18.90 6.36
CA PHE A 57 15.90 17.81 5.43
C PHE A 57 15.81 18.32 3.98
N VAL A 58 16.40 17.56 3.06
CA VAL A 58 16.28 17.78 1.63
C VAL A 58 15.71 16.52 1.01
N ALA A 59 14.53 16.65 0.39
CA ALA A 59 13.90 15.54 -0.31
C ALA A 59 14.76 15.08 -1.50
N GLY A 60 14.92 13.77 -1.63
CA GLY A 60 15.51 13.11 -2.78
C GLY A 60 14.44 12.43 -3.64
N ASN A 61 14.71 11.20 -4.05
CA ASN A 61 13.72 10.36 -4.73
C ASN A 61 12.85 9.62 -3.70
N GLU A 62 11.70 10.20 -3.37
CA GLU A 62 10.74 9.65 -2.40
C GLU A 62 9.66 8.77 -3.06
N LYS A 63 9.65 8.65 -4.40
CA LYS A 63 8.61 7.95 -5.15
C LYS A 63 9.21 6.90 -6.07
N GLN A 64 8.60 5.73 -6.08
CA GLN A 64 8.95 4.64 -6.99
C GLN A 64 7.69 4.14 -7.72
N ASN A 65 7.85 3.93 -9.03
CA ASN A 65 6.81 3.34 -9.87
C ASN A 65 7.30 1.99 -10.39
N PHE A 66 6.52 0.95 -10.20
CA PHE A 66 6.90 -0.39 -10.62
C PHE A 66 5.69 -1.28 -10.90
N LEU A 67 5.91 -2.31 -11.72
CA LEU A 67 4.95 -3.38 -11.92
C LEU A 67 5.21 -4.49 -10.89
N ASN A 68 4.13 -4.98 -10.29
CA ASN A 68 4.11 -6.13 -9.39
C ASN A 68 2.96 -7.07 -9.77
N GLY A 69 2.80 -8.16 -9.02
CA GLY A 69 1.71 -9.10 -9.17
C GLY A 69 1.22 -9.64 -7.84
N SER A 70 0.05 -10.27 -7.87
CA SER A 70 -0.49 -11.01 -6.73
C SER A 70 -1.28 -12.23 -7.17
N LEU A 71 -1.41 -13.18 -6.25
CA LEU A 71 -2.33 -14.30 -6.33
C LEU A 71 -3.36 -14.18 -5.22
N ALA A 72 -4.59 -14.53 -5.54
CA ALA A 72 -5.66 -14.48 -4.57
C ALA A 72 -6.58 -15.70 -4.68
N ALA A 73 -7.19 -16.05 -3.55
CA ALA A 73 -8.26 -17.03 -3.47
C ALA A 73 -9.37 -16.51 -2.55
N GLY A 74 -10.60 -16.76 -2.91
CA GLY A 74 -11.72 -16.20 -2.17
C GLY A 74 -13.02 -16.95 -2.34
N TYR A 75 -14.04 -16.40 -1.72
CA TYR A 75 -15.42 -16.91 -1.82
C TYR A 75 -16.39 -15.77 -2.14
N GLN A 76 -17.23 -15.99 -3.11
CA GLN A 76 -18.33 -15.12 -3.54
C GLN A 76 -19.64 -15.65 -2.98
N TYR A 77 -20.41 -14.80 -2.27
CA TYR A 77 -21.60 -15.21 -1.50
C TYR A 77 -22.92 -15.18 -2.30
N GLY A 78 -22.88 -14.83 -3.57
CA GLY A 78 -24.09 -14.76 -4.41
C GLY A 78 -25.02 -13.54 -4.14
N ASN A 79 -24.69 -12.73 -3.13
CA ASN A 79 -25.44 -11.52 -2.76
C ASN A 79 -24.65 -10.24 -2.99
N GLY A 80 -23.66 -10.29 -3.87
CA GLY A 80 -22.75 -9.20 -4.17
C GLY A 80 -21.62 -8.97 -3.17
N TRP A 81 -21.47 -9.80 -2.14
CA TRP A 81 -20.32 -9.80 -1.24
C TRP A 81 -19.29 -10.85 -1.64
N ARG A 82 -18.01 -10.54 -1.43
CA ARG A 82 -16.87 -11.46 -1.61
C ARG A 82 -15.86 -11.25 -0.49
N THR A 83 -15.20 -12.34 -0.08
CA THR A 83 -14.01 -12.31 0.77
C THR A 83 -12.86 -12.97 0.06
N GLU A 84 -11.65 -12.46 0.25
CA GLU A 84 -10.47 -12.87 -0.50
C GLU A 84 -9.21 -12.79 0.36
N GLY A 85 -8.41 -13.84 0.34
CA GLY A 85 -7.02 -13.80 0.78
C GLY A 85 -6.11 -13.53 -0.41
N GLU A 86 -5.25 -12.52 -0.31
CA GLU A 86 -4.35 -12.10 -1.39
C GLU A 86 -2.90 -12.08 -0.91
N TYR A 87 -2.00 -12.67 -1.69
CA TYR A 87 -0.57 -12.54 -1.49
C TYR A 87 0.04 -11.68 -2.61
N VAL A 88 0.61 -10.52 -2.24
CA VAL A 88 1.31 -9.61 -3.13
C VAL A 88 2.81 -9.92 -3.07
N PHE A 89 3.40 -10.17 -4.24
CA PHE A 89 4.78 -10.63 -4.37
C PHE A 89 5.79 -9.61 -3.85
N LYS A 90 6.94 -10.13 -3.43
CA LYS A 90 8.08 -9.33 -2.94
C LYS A 90 8.58 -8.38 -4.02
N LYS A 91 8.83 -7.13 -3.65
CA LYS A 91 9.40 -6.10 -4.51
C LYS A 91 10.40 -5.25 -3.74
N SER A 92 11.53 -4.98 -4.41
CA SER A 92 12.61 -4.12 -3.90
C SER A 92 12.50 -2.73 -4.48
N ASN A 93 12.73 -1.73 -3.64
CA ASN A 93 12.75 -0.31 -4.02
C ASN A 93 13.84 0.43 -3.24
N GLU A 94 14.28 1.58 -3.80
CA GLU A 94 15.25 2.47 -3.18
C GLU A 94 14.70 3.89 -3.15
N TYR A 95 14.90 4.55 -2.03
CA TYR A 95 14.51 5.95 -1.80
C TYR A 95 15.71 6.74 -1.32
N THR A 96 15.73 8.04 -1.61
CA THR A 96 16.84 8.90 -1.19
C THR A 96 16.34 10.13 -0.43
N SER A 97 17.15 10.56 0.53
CA SER A 97 16.97 11.81 1.27
C SER A 97 18.33 12.46 1.53
N GLY A 98 18.33 13.74 1.83
CA GLY A 98 19.57 14.50 2.01
C GLY A 98 19.46 15.54 3.13
N SER A 99 20.56 16.23 3.34
CA SER A 99 20.71 17.31 4.32
C SER A 99 21.23 18.59 3.65
N SER A 100 20.73 19.73 4.05
CA SER A 100 21.21 21.02 3.56
C SER A 100 22.66 21.33 3.96
N THR A 101 23.18 20.71 5.02
CA THR A 101 24.56 20.89 5.49
C THR A 101 25.54 19.99 4.73
N PHE A 102 25.10 18.79 4.33
CA PHE A 102 25.94 17.79 3.66
C PHE A 102 25.36 17.45 2.27
N ALA A 103 25.44 18.38 1.37
CA ALA A 103 24.77 18.32 0.05
C ALA A 103 25.18 17.11 -0.82
N THR A 104 26.33 16.49 -0.58
CA THR A 104 26.82 15.31 -1.31
C THR A 104 26.58 14.00 -0.55
N SER A 105 26.03 14.03 0.66
CA SER A 105 25.84 12.86 1.52
C SER A 105 24.35 12.48 1.57
N PHE A 106 23.85 11.90 0.47
CA PHE A 106 22.51 11.38 0.45
C PHE A 106 22.39 10.08 1.25
N ASN A 107 21.27 9.93 1.94
CA ASN A 107 20.84 8.66 2.48
C ASN A 107 20.11 7.87 1.39
N HIS A 108 20.47 6.61 1.24
CA HIS A 108 19.84 5.64 0.37
C HIS A 108 19.13 4.61 1.23
N MET A 109 17.82 4.58 1.21
CA MET A 109 17.00 3.63 1.94
C MET A 109 16.48 2.57 0.99
N THR A 110 16.87 1.33 1.22
CA THR A 110 16.37 0.17 0.47
C THR A 110 15.25 -0.51 1.24
N THR A 111 14.23 -0.95 0.53
CA THR A 111 13.09 -1.67 1.11
C THR A 111 12.72 -2.85 0.26
N ASP A 112 12.56 -4.02 0.87
CA ASP A 112 12.00 -5.22 0.26
C ASP A 112 10.66 -5.52 0.93
N SER A 113 9.56 -5.41 0.20
CA SER A 113 8.22 -5.56 0.78
C SER A 113 7.37 -6.62 0.10
N GLN A 114 6.65 -7.40 0.89
CA GLN A 114 5.61 -8.35 0.47
C GLN A 114 4.43 -8.26 1.43
N ARG A 115 3.23 -8.65 0.99
CA ARG A 115 2.01 -8.51 1.80
C ARG A 115 1.12 -9.73 1.72
N LEU A 116 0.47 -10.03 2.85
CA LEU A 116 -0.67 -10.93 2.92
C LEU A 116 -1.88 -10.10 3.37
N MET A 117 -2.93 -10.08 2.55
CA MET A 117 -4.13 -9.27 2.76
C MET A 117 -5.36 -10.15 2.88
N LEU A 118 -6.30 -9.73 3.70
CA LEU A 118 -7.68 -10.20 3.72
C LEU A 118 -8.56 -9.04 3.22
N ASN A 119 -9.19 -9.23 2.09
CA ASN A 119 -10.01 -8.24 1.41
C ASN A 119 -11.49 -8.62 1.49
N VAL A 120 -12.33 -7.61 1.64
CA VAL A 120 -13.79 -7.71 1.49
C VAL A 120 -14.20 -6.81 0.34
N TYR A 121 -15.07 -7.32 -0.50
CA TYR A 121 -15.61 -6.61 -1.66
C TYR A 121 -17.13 -6.53 -1.58
N ARG A 122 -17.67 -5.43 -2.08
CA ARG A 122 -19.08 -5.29 -2.38
C ARG A 122 -19.24 -4.97 -3.87
N ASP A 123 -19.82 -5.90 -4.61
CA ASP A 123 -20.13 -5.75 -6.01
C ASP A 123 -21.55 -5.15 -6.15
N PHE A 124 -21.71 -4.21 -7.08
CA PHE A 124 -22.95 -3.57 -7.45
C PHE A 124 -23.17 -3.84 -8.94
N MET A 125 -24.06 -4.77 -9.25
CA MET A 125 -24.38 -5.13 -10.63
C MET A 125 -25.07 -3.96 -11.32
N LEU A 126 -24.53 -3.51 -12.44
CA LEU A 126 -25.14 -2.50 -13.31
C LEU A 126 -25.87 -3.14 -14.49
N THR A 127 -25.37 -4.30 -14.92
CA THR A 127 -26.00 -5.19 -15.91
C THR A 127 -25.69 -6.64 -15.52
N ASP A 128 -26.23 -7.63 -16.22
CA ASP A 128 -25.96 -9.05 -15.97
C ASP A 128 -24.48 -9.42 -16.06
N LYS A 129 -23.67 -8.64 -16.76
CA LYS A 129 -22.23 -8.90 -16.97
C LYS A 129 -21.30 -7.84 -16.43
N PHE A 130 -21.79 -6.65 -16.08
CA PHE A 130 -20.96 -5.53 -15.67
C PHE A 130 -21.31 -5.07 -14.25
N ALA A 131 -20.30 -5.00 -13.41
CA ALA A 131 -20.44 -4.49 -12.06
C ALA A 131 -19.39 -3.42 -11.74
N VAL A 132 -19.71 -2.52 -10.83
CA VAL A 132 -18.74 -1.73 -10.09
C VAL A 132 -18.56 -2.34 -8.72
N TYR A 133 -17.37 -2.20 -8.12
CA TYR A 133 -17.14 -2.71 -6.79
C TYR A 133 -16.41 -1.71 -5.89
N ALA A 134 -16.67 -1.83 -4.60
CA ALA A 134 -15.85 -1.22 -3.55
C ALA A 134 -15.13 -2.32 -2.77
N THR A 135 -13.94 -2.04 -2.27
CA THR A 135 -13.14 -2.98 -1.48
C THR A 135 -12.49 -2.31 -0.30
N ALA A 136 -12.40 -3.05 0.79
CA ALA A 136 -11.59 -2.72 1.95
C ALA A 136 -10.79 -3.96 2.35
N GLY A 137 -9.53 -3.76 2.73
CA GLY A 137 -8.64 -4.85 3.12
C GLY A 137 -7.81 -4.50 4.35
N VAL A 138 -7.47 -5.54 5.10
CA VAL A 138 -6.51 -5.48 6.21
C VAL A 138 -5.53 -6.63 6.07
N GLY A 139 -4.33 -6.48 6.61
CA GLY A 139 -3.35 -7.53 6.51
C GLY A 139 -2.03 -7.18 7.19
N ILE A 140 -0.99 -7.89 6.76
CA ILE A 140 0.37 -7.70 7.23
C ILE A 140 1.31 -7.49 6.04
N ALA A 141 2.23 -6.55 6.19
CA ALA A 141 3.34 -6.32 5.28
C ALA A 141 4.64 -6.72 6.00
N LYS A 142 5.38 -7.69 5.43
CA LYS A 142 6.75 -7.97 5.84
C LYS A 142 7.67 -7.09 5.01
N ILE A 143 8.49 -6.28 5.68
CA ILE A 143 9.34 -5.28 5.06
C ILE A 143 10.75 -5.40 5.64
N ASP A 144 11.72 -5.68 4.77
CA ASP A 144 13.13 -5.62 5.10
C ASP A 144 13.64 -4.24 4.70
N VAL A 145 14.33 -3.55 5.61
CA VAL A 145 14.80 -2.17 5.44
C VAL A 145 16.28 -2.09 5.76
N GLY A 146 17.04 -1.53 4.84
CA GLY A 146 18.46 -1.27 4.98
C GLY A 146 18.87 -0.01 4.24
N GLY A 147 20.17 0.19 4.01
CA GLY A 147 20.64 1.29 3.19
C GLY A 147 22.03 1.77 3.54
N TRP A 148 22.42 2.90 2.96
CA TRP A 148 23.74 3.50 3.14
C TRP A 148 23.67 5.03 3.06
N GLN A 149 24.75 5.70 3.49
CA GLN A 149 24.87 7.16 3.48
C GLN A 149 26.12 7.58 2.69
N GLY A 150 25.92 8.34 1.62
CA GLY A 150 26.96 8.97 0.81
C GLY A 150 27.77 7.99 -0.05
N ASN A 151 28.26 6.89 0.52
CA ASN A 151 28.99 5.84 -0.20
C ASN A 151 28.66 4.45 0.38
N ASP A 152 29.04 3.42 -0.35
CA ASP A 152 28.76 2.01 -0.06
C ASP A 152 29.52 1.41 1.13
N THR A 153 30.38 2.17 1.80
CA THR A 153 31.08 1.74 3.02
C THR A 153 30.37 2.17 4.31
N ARG A 154 29.35 3.06 4.20
CA ARG A 154 28.62 3.62 5.33
C ARG A 154 27.20 3.06 5.38
N HIS A 155 27.07 1.84 5.86
CA HIS A 155 25.79 1.14 5.91
C HIS A 155 25.00 1.42 7.19
N PHE A 156 23.68 1.33 7.06
CA PHE A 156 22.78 1.10 8.17
C PHE A 156 22.52 -0.40 8.29
N ALA A 157 22.43 -0.90 9.51
CA ALA A 157 22.10 -2.30 9.73
C ALA A 157 20.71 -2.62 9.19
N ASP A 158 20.56 -3.80 8.63
CA ASP A 158 19.27 -4.27 8.14
C ASP A 158 18.30 -4.50 9.30
N SER A 159 17.02 -4.25 9.06
CA SER A 159 15.91 -4.49 9.98
C SER A 159 14.76 -5.12 9.23
N THR A 160 14.19 -6.17 9.80
CA THR A 160 12.97 -6.81 9.28
C THR A 160 11.80 -6.45 10.17
N GLN A 161 10.73 -5.93 9.58
CA GLN A 161 9.53 -5.51 10.30
C GLN A 161 8.29 -6.19 9.72
N THR A 162 7.31 -6.44 10.58
CA THR A 162 5.98 -6.91 10.17
C THR A 162 4.97 -5.88 10.62
N ASN A 163 4.43 -5.13 9.66
CA ASN A 163 3.52 -4.03 9.92
C ASN A 163 2.07 -4.44 9.62
N PHE A 164 1.15 -3.95 10.45
CA PHE A 164 -0.25 -3.91 10.06
C PHE A 164 -0.41 -3.02 8.82
N THR A 165 -1.19 -3.51 7.85
CA THR A 165 -1.48 -2.79 6.61
C THR A 165 -2.98 -2.79 6.34
N TYR A 166 -3.47 -1.73 5.72
CA TYR A 166 -4.85 -1.63 5.29
C TYR A 166 -4.95 -1.06 3.88
N SER A 167 -6.06 -1.33 3.23
CA SER A 167 -6.35 -0.83 1.89
C SER A 167 -7.81 -0.42 1.74
N LEU A 168 -8.05 0.56 0.87
CA LEU A 168 -9.37 0.96 0.41
C LEU A 168 -9.31 1.15 -1.10
N GLY A 169 -10.33 0.68 -1.81
CA GLY A 169 -10.32 0.75 -3.25
C GLY A 169 -11.70 0.61 -3.89
N ALA A 170 -11.71 0.77 -5.20
CA ALA A 170 -12.88 0.58 -6.04
C ALA A 170 -12.45 0.18 -7.45
N GLY A 171 -13.37 -0.40 -8.21
CA GLY A 171 -13.08 -0.78 -9.58
C GLY A 171 -14.32 -1.23 -10.32
N VAL A 172 -14.06 -1.85 -11.44
CA VAL A 172 -15.07 -2.40 -12.34
C VAL A 172 -14.77 -3.85 -12.67
N SER A 173 -15.76 -4.64 -12.92
CA SER A 173 -15.62 -6.02 -13.33
C SER A 173 -16.59 -6.34 -14.49
N TYR A 174 -16.14 -7.23 -15.35
CA TYR A 174 -16.91 -7.68 -16.51
C TYR A 174 -16.80 -9.20 -16.62
N GLU A 175 -17.96 -9.88 -16.65
CA GLU A 175 -18.05 -11.32 -16.90
C GLU A 175 -17.80 -11.61 -18.38
N VAL A 176 -16.61 -12.13 -18.68
CA VAL A 176 -16.19 -12.47 -20.04
C VAL A 176 -16.82 -13.80 -20.46
N LEU A 177 -16.80 -14.78 -19.55
CA LEU A 177 -17.44 -16.10 -19.69
C LEU A 177 -18.17 -16.40 -18.37
N GLU A 178 -19.05 -17.39 -18.34
CA GLU A 178 -19.85 -17.76 -17.15
C GLU A 178 -19.05 -17.94 -15.84
N ASN A 179 -17.77 -18.34 -15.95
CA ASN A 179 -16.89 -18.56 -14.80
C ASN A 179 -15.67 -17.64 -14.80
N LEU A 180 -15.52 -16.79 -15.83
CA LEU A 180 -14.33 -15.94 -16.00
C LEU A 180 -14.70 -14.47 -15.98
N THR A 181 -14.23 -13.75 -14.98
CA THR A 181 -14.41 -12.31 -14.83
C THR A 181 -13.09 -11.59 -15.00
N ALA A 182 -13.02 -10.61 -15.89
CA ALA A 182 -11.95 -9.63 -15.97
C ALA A 182 -12.33 -8.41 -15.11
N TYR A 183 -11.34 -7.79 -14.48
CA TYR A 183 -11.58 -6.60 -13.66
C TYR A 183 -10.40 -5.65 -13.69
N ALA A 184 -10.71 -4.38 -13.41
CA ALA A 184 -9.72 -3.33 -13.23
C ALA A 184 -10.12 -2.46 -12.04
N GLY A 185 -9.14 -1.93 -11.33
CA GLY A 185 -9.43 -1.12 -10.16
C GLY A 185 -8.26 -0.27 -9.70
N TYR A 186 -8.56 0.53 -8.72
CA TYR A 186 -7.62 1.34 -7.96
C TYR A 186 -7.77 1.02 -6.48
N ARG A 187 -6.65 0.96 -5.76
CA ARG A 187 -6.64 0.92 -4.30
C ARG A 187 -5.50 1.75 -3.72
N TYR A 188 -5.78 2.40 -2.62
CA TYR A 188 -4.79 2.97 -1.72
C TYR A 188 -4.41 1.93 -0.69
N VAL A 189 -3.11 1.81 -0.38
CA VAL A 189 -2.58 0.90 0.64
C VAL A 189 -1.63 1.66 1.55
N ASP A 190 -1.79 1.51 2.85
CA ASP A 190 -0.88 2.03 3.86
C ASP A 190 -0.17 0.86 4.54
N MET A 191 1.16 0.83 4.46
CA MET A 191 2.01 -0.21 5.04
C MET A 191 2.68 0.23 6.35
N GLY A 192 2.35 1.44 6.84
CA GLY A 192 2.85 1.96 8.10
C GLY A 192 4.29 2.48 8.05
N ASN A 193 4.84 2.68 9.24
CA ASN A 193 6.20 3.19 9.40
C ASN A 193 7.22 2.06 9.29
N VAL A 194 8.34 2.38 8.67
CA VAL A 194 9.47 1.47 8.49
C VAL A 194 10.76 2.14 8.97
N GLU A 195 11.69 1.32 9.47
CA GLU A 195 12.92 1.80 10.08
C GLU A 195 14.05 0.79 9.83
N SER A 196 15.22 1.27 9.41
CA SER A 196 16.45 0.46 9.38
C SER A 196 16.99 0.21 10.78
N GLY A 197 17.96 -0.69 10.92
CA GLY A 197 18.82 -0.70 12.08
C GLY A 197 19.72 0.54 12.13
N ARG A 198 20.53 0.66 13.18
CA ARG A 198 21.44 1.79 13.37
C ARG A 198 22.59 1.77 12.37
N ASN A 199 23.18 2.95 12.15
CA ASN A 199 24.39 3.10 11.35
C ASN A 199 25.55 2.27 11.94
N THR A 200 26.25 1.54 11.08
CA THR A 200 27.46 0.76 11.44
C THR A 200 28.75 1.59 11.39
N PHE A 201 28.66 2.80 10.89
CA PHE A 201 29.75 3.79 10.83
C PHE A 201 29.59 4.84 11.92
N VAL A 202 30.67 5.56 12.23
CA VAL A 202 30.63 6.71 13.12
C VAL A 202 30.17 7.93 12.33
N ASN A 203 29.12 8.60 12.80
CA ASN A 203 28.58 9.81 12.17
C ASN A 203 29.41 11.06 12.51
N ALA A 204 29.01 12.24 11.98
CA ALA A 204 29.70 13.50 12.21
C ALA A 204 29.75 13.94 13.70
N ARG A 205 28.90 13.34 14.55
CA ARG A 205 28.89 13.56 16.02
C ARG A 205 29.72 12.56 16.81
N GLY A 206 30.40 11.63 16.14
CA GLY A 206 31.15 10.56 16.78
C GLY A 206 30.27 9.40 17.32
N LEU A 207 29.05 9.24 16.85
CA LEU A 207 28.05 8.31 17.37
C LEU A 207 27.54 7.31 16.30
N GLN A 208 26.93 6.22 16.76
CA GLN A 208 26.23 5.22 15.97
C GLN A 208 24.76 5.15 16.41
N ASP A 209 24.04 6.26 16.30
CA ASP A 209 22.69 6.45 16.84
C ASP A 209 21.66 6.86 15.78
N GLU A 210 22.02 6.76 14.50
CA GLU A 210 21.17 7.13 13.38
C GLU A 210 20.53 5.90 12.76
N ASN A 211 19.29 6.06 12.24
CA ASN A 211 18.59 5.09 11.44
C ASN A 211 17.77 5.80 10.35
N LEU A 212 17.50 5.08 9.28
CA LEU A 212 16.60 5.53 8.21
C LEU A 212 15.17 5.23 8.60
N ARG A 213 14.26 6.17 8.39
CA ARG A 213 12.82 6.04 8.69
C ARG A 213 11.99 6.55 7.54
N ALA A 214 10.85 5.93 7.33
CA ALA A 214 9.82 6.41 6.42
C ALA A 214 8.45 5.83 6.78
N ARG A 215 7.39 6.40 6.20
CA ARG A 215 6.07 5.77 6.11
C ARG A 215 5.83 5.38 4.66
N LEU A 216 5.49 4.11 4.42
CA LEU A 216 5.27 3.60 3.07
C LEU A 216 3.78 3.56 2.75
N THR A 217 3.41 4.18 1.62
CA THR A 217 2.05 4.13 1.08
C THR A 217 2.10 3.83 -0.41
N ASN A 218 1.07 3.13 -0.91
CA ASN A 218 0.95 2.79 -2.32
C ASN A 218 -0.36 3.33 -2.90
N ASN A 219 -0.27 3.84 -4.12
CA ASN A 219 -1.40 3.97 -5.02
C ASN A 219 -1.26 2.86 -6.07
N GLU A 220 -2.20 1.93 -6.10
CA GLU A 220 -2.14 0.74 -6.95
C GLU A 220 -3.25 0.75 -7.98
N TYR A 221 -2.87 0.59 -9.25
CA TYR A 221 -3.78 0.36 -10.37
C TYR A 221 -3.64 -1.10 -10.75
N LEU A 222 -4.73 -1.84 -10.69
CA LEU A 222 -4.70 -3.28 -10.90
C LEU A 222 -5.61 -3.68 -12.06
N ILE A 223 -5.15 -4.68 -12.79
CA ILE A 223 -5.96 -5.47 -13.71
C ILE A 223 -5.83 -6.93 -13.33
N GLY A 224 -6.90 -7.67 -13.41
CA GLY A 224 -6.88 -9.07 -13.03
C GLY A 224 -7.95 -9.90 -13.72
N ILE A 225 -7.79 -11.18 -13.56
CA ILE A 225 -8.78 -12.18 -13.95
C ILE A 225 -9.12 -13.03 -12.73
N ARG A 226 -10.39 -13.38 -12.60
CA ARG A 226 -10.95 -14.24 -11.57
C ARG A 226 -11.67 -15.40 -12.24
N TYR A 227 -11.37 -16.63 -11.80
CA TYR A 227 -12.06 -17.83 -12.22
C TYR A 227 -12.85 -18.40 -11.05
N THR A 228 -14.16 -18.52 -11.22
CA THR A 228 -15.10 -19.12 -10.25
C THR A 228 -15.22 -20.62 -10.53
N LEU A 229 -15.10 -21.45 -9.46
CA LEU A 229 -15.12 -22.92 -9.51
C LEU A 229 -16.55 -23.45 -9.51
#